data_df3820329cba46a8b10ace9510d81932
#
_entry.id   df3820329cba46a8b10ace9510d81932
#
_cell.length_a   1.000
_cell.length_b   1.000
_cell.length_c   1.000
_cell.angle_alpha   90.00
_cell.angle_beta   90.00
_cell.angle_gamma   90.00
#
_symmetry.space_group_name_H-M   'P 1'
#
loop_
_entity.id
_entity.type
_entity.pdbx_description
1 polymer ?
#
loop_
_entity_poly.entity_id
_entity_poly.type
_entity_poly.pdbx_seq_one_letter_code
_entity_poly.pdbx_strand_id
1 'polypeptide(L)'
;LIYNASNAYDGIVMNPPYIRQEKIDELEAYGITKERLRSNSIFSGLPSTANMYMYFIMKAIDLLKNDGQLIVIFPSSWMKAKSGIEFQETMLSKCGIENQIHIHGDVFEREALVDVVILKLVKGKMDIDTVEEYLESKDGELQSVSIRDNKAFEEFAYPFSKLATIKRGLTTGCNEMYINPDLLCEDGGCFKPIISSPKSIDGYTTLNARLDRLFCPVEDAVSDEISSYLDFWKNKIIQEQKPKTLYMKVNSSDKWYEIREICGEGILFSYFVRNDMKFVMNETGVLARDNFYVIKPKVDKWVLFALLNNYYTYYQLELSGKKYGAGLLKLQRYDIEGLFFPNYETISDSDKNELMVLSHKLLESADSAVIGEITKLISKYSRISYKEITDRYDEIKSNRLEVK
;
A
#
# COMPACT_ATOMS: atom_id res chain seq x y z
N LEU A 1 24.46 -17.98 4.48
CA LEU A 1 24.99 -16.65 4.12
C LEU A 1 26.51 -16.53 4.40
N ILE A 2 27.05 -17.35 5.30
CA ILE A 2 28.49 -17.31 5.71
C ILE A 2 29.34 -18.33 4.94
N TYR A 3 28.74 -19.18 4.13
CA TYR A 3 29.45 -20.22 3.38
C TYR A 3 30.25 -19.62 2.22
N ASN A 4 31.55 -19.93 2.18
CA ASN A 4 32.52 -19.33 1.24
C ASN A 4 32.71 -20.14 -0.05
N ALA A 5 31.62 -20.66 -0.63
CA ALA A 5 31.68 -21.26 -1.97
C ALA A 5 31.05 -20.32 -2.99
N SER A 6 31.48 -20.44 -4.23
CA SER A 6 30.86 -19.85 -5.40
C SER A 6 30.91 -20.84 -6.56
N ASN A 7 30.00 -20.76 -7.51
CA ASN A 7 29.99 -21.63 -8.71
C ASN A 7 30.08 -23.14 -8.39
N ALA A 8 29.38 -23.60 -7.35
CA ALA A 8 29.49 -24.97 -6.84
C ALA A 8 28.37 -25.90 -7.30
N TYR A 9 27.17 -25.35 -7.57
CA TYR A 9 25.95 -26.13 -7.77
C TYR A 9 25.37 -25.94 -9.17
N ASP A 10 24.81 -27.02 -9.73
CA ASP A 10 24.07 -26.98 -11.00
C ASP A 10 22.60 -26.56 -10.78
N GLY A 11 22.05 -26.84 -9.59
CA GLY A 11 20.68 -26.45 -9.25
C GLY A 11 20.50 -26.23 -7.76
N ILE A 12 19.65 -25.27 -7.41
CA ILE A 12 19.26 -24.94 -6.03
C ILE A 12 17.74 -24.80 -6.00
N VAL A 13 17.10 -25.41 -5.01
CA VAL A 13 15.69 -25.22 -4.69
C VAL A 13 15.60 -24.74 -3.26
N MET A 14 14.87 -23.63 -3.01
CA MET A 14 14.78 -23.09 -1.66
C MET A 14 13.49 -22.35 -1.35
N ASN A 15 13.13 -22.38 -0.07
CA ASN A 15 12.19 -21.48 0.57
C ASN A 15 12.99 -20.68 1.63
N PRO A 16 13.43 -19.45 1.33
CA PRO A 16 14.26 -18.66 2.24
C PRO A 16 13.44 -18.10 3.41
N PRO A 17 14.07 -17.75 4.55
CA PRO A 17 13.36 -17.17 5.68
C PRO A 17 12.80 -15.76 5.36
N TYR A 18 11.52 -15.52 5.70
CA TYR A 18 10.80 -14.26 5.43
C TYR A 18 10.99 -13.22 6.55
N ILE A 19 12.23 -13.06 7.03
CA ILE A 19 12.55 -12.09 8.08
C ILE A 19 12.63 -10.69 7.49
N ARG A 20 11.85 -9.76 8.07
CA ARG A 20 11.85 -8.36 7.67
C ARG A 20 13.17 -7.68 8.03
N GLN A 21 13.53 -6.66 7.24
CA GLN A 21 14.78 -5.93 7.42
C GLN A 21 14.94 -5.33 8.83
N GLU A 22 13.85 -4.95 9.51
CA GLU A 22 13.88 -4.39 10.87
C GLU A 22 14.35 -5.39 11.93
N LYS A 23 14.19 -6.70 11.63
CA LYS A 23 14.52 -7.80 12.54
C LYS A 23 15.85 -8.51 12.24
N ILE A 24 16.59 -8.06 11.22
CA ILE A 24 17.85 -8.73 10.85
C ILE A 24 18.89 -8.62 11.98
N ASP A 25 18.97 -7.47 12.64
CA ASP A 25 19.94 -7.25 13.72
C ASP A 25 19.61 -8.05 15.00
N GLU A 26 18.37 -8.60 15.13
CA GLU A 26 18.02 -9.56 16.20
C GLU A 26 18.79 -10.89 16.03
N LEU A 27 19.42 -11.12 14.87
CA LEU A 27 20.24 -12.31 14.59
C LEU A 27 21.73 -12.13 14.91
N GLU A 28 22.10 -11.07 15.61
CA GLU A 28 23.50 -10.76 15.96
C GLU A 28 24.17 -11.92 16.72
N ALA A 29 23.43 -12.62 17.59
CA ALA A 29 23.94 -13.80 18.31
C ALA A 29 24.42 -14.92 17.36
N TYR A 30 23.94 -14.94 16.12
CA TYR A 30 24.37 -15.87 15.06
C TYR A 30 25.40 -15.24 14.11
N GLY A 31 25.92 -14.07 14.45
CA GLY A 31 26.89 -13.34 13.65
C GLY A 31 26.29 -12.70 12.39
N ILE A 32 24.98 -12.46 12.35
CA ILE A 32 24.26 -11.85 11.22
C ILE A 32 23.78 -10.47 11.64
N THR A 33 24.36 -9.42 11.03
CA THR A 33 23.91 -8.03 11.18
C THR A 33 23.77 -7.39 9.81
N LYS A 34 23.00 -6.32 9.71
CA LYS A 34 22.86 -5.55 8.46
C LYS A 34 24.21 -5.03 7.98
N GLU A 35 25.04 -4.54 8.88
CA GLU A 35 26.38 -4.03 8.55
C GLU A 35 27.24 -5.11 7.91
N ARG A 36 27.30 -6.29 8.54
CA ARG A 36 28.08 -7.42 8.02
C ARG A 36 27.56 -7.94 6.69
N LEU A 37 26.23 -7.97 6.49
CA LEU A 37 25.66 -8.36 5.20
C LEU A 37 26.02 -7.34 4.11
N ARG A 38 25.92 -6.04 4.39
CA ARG A 38 26.23 -4.98 3.43
C ARG A 38 27.71 -4.88 3.06
N SER A 39 28.62 -5.22 3.98
CA SER A 39 30.04 -5.23 3.71
C SER A 39 30.48 -6.34 2.74
N ASN A 40 29.62 -7.32 2.48
CA ASN A 40 29.90 -8.40 1.55
C ASN A 40 29.55 -7.99 0.11
N SER A 41 30.52 -8.08 -0.80
CA SER A 41 30.40 -7.68 -2.20
C SER A 41 29.29 -8.42 -2.97
N ILE A 42 28.92 -9.65 -2.55
CA ILE A 42 27.81 -10.42 -3.15
C ILE A 42 26.49 -9.64 -3.06
N PHE A 43 26.33 -8.80 -2.03
CA PHE A 43 25.10 -8.08 -1.71
C PHE A 43 25.16 -6.60 -2.04
N SER A 44 26.20 -6.13 -2.73
CA SER A 44 26.46 -4.70 -2.97
C SER A 44 25.35 -3.97 -3.74
N GLY A 45 24.57 -4.68 -4.55
CA GLY A 45 23.44 -4.09 -5.30
C GLY A 45 22.10 -4.13 -4.57
N LEU A 46 22.04 -4.69 -3.34
CA LEU A 46 20.79 -4.77 -2.61
C LEU A 46 20.42 -3.44 -1.94
N PRO A 47 19.10 -3.09 -1.90
CA PRO A 47 18.62 -1.89 -1.23
C PRO A 47 18.91 -1.92 0.28
N SER A 48 19.04 -0.73 0.86
CA SER A 48 19.26 -0.60 2.32
C SER A 48 18.14 -1.18 3.17
N THR A 49 16.97 -1.37 2.58
CA THR A 49 15.77 -1.96 3.18
C THR A 49 15.52 -3.41 2.74
N ALA A 50 16.58 -4.10 2.29
CA ALA A 50 16.47 -5.50 1.84
C ALA A 50 16.04 -6.43 2.98
N ASN A 51 15.03 -7.26 2.71
CA ASN A 51 14.58 -8.33 3.59
C ASN A 51 15.54 -9.54 3.50
N MET A 52 15.52 -10.41 4.49
CA MET A 52 16.44 -11.54 4.58
C MET A 52 16.42 -12.45 3.34
N TYR A 53 15.25 -12.72 2.77
CA TYR A 53 15.13 -13.58 1.58
C TYR A 53 15.92 -13.03 0.38
N MET A 54 16.05 -11.72 0.23
CA MET A 54 16.83 -11.10 -0.87
C MET A 54 18.31 -11.47 -0.76
N TYR A 55 18.86 -11.47 0.46
CA TYR A 55 20.25 -11.92 0.70
C TYR A 55 20.44 -13.40 0.39
N PHE A 56 19.45 -14.24 0.73
CA PHE A 56 19.48 -15.67 0.41
C PHE A 56 19.45 -15.92 -1.09
N ILE A 57 18.60 -15.20 -1.84
CA ILE A 57 18.52 -15.33 -3.30
C ILE A 57 19.84 -14.93 -3.94
N MET A 58 20.43 -13.78 -3.56
CA MET A 58 21.70 -13.33 -4.12
C MET A 58 22.84 -14.31 -3.79
N LYS A 59 22.85 -14.89 -2.59
CA LYS A 59 23.83 -15.92 -2.22
C LYS A 59 23.62 -17.21 -3.00
N ALA A 60 22.39 -17.63 -3.22
CA ALA A 60 22.09 -18.81 -4.04
C ALA A 60 22.57 -18.63 -5.48
N ILE A 61 22.36 -17.45 -6.07
CA ILE A 61 22.86 -17.10 -7.39
C ILE A 61 24.40 -17.17 -7.44
N ASP A 62 25.09 -16.66 -6.41
CA ASP A 62 26.55 -16.75 -6.29
C ASP A 62 27.05 -18.19 -6.27
N LEU A 63 26.33 -19.07 -5.57
CA LEU A 63 26.63 -20.49 -5.45
C LEU A 63 26.40 -21.31 -6.73
N LEU A 64 25.53 -20.85 -7.63
CA LEU A 64 25.27 -21.53 -8.90
C LEU A 64 26.46 -21.42 -9.85
N LYS A 65 26.68 -22.48 -10.62
CA LYS A 65 27.50 -22.46 -11.83
C LYS A 65 26.82 -21.63 -12.93
N ASN A 66 27.55 -21.28 -13.96
CA ASN A 66 26.94 -20.73 -15.18
C ASN A 66 25.94 -21.77 -15.75
N ASP A 67 24.82 -21.30 -16.27
CA ASP A 67 23.66 -22.10 -16.71
C ASP A 67 22.99 -22.89 -15.56
N GLY A 68 23.45 -22.75 -14.32
CA GLY A 68 22.81 -23.34 -13.15
C GLY A 68 21.46 -22.69 -12.85
N GLN A 69 20.55 -23.47 -12.27
CA GLN A 69 19.14 -23.07 -12.08
C GLN A 69 18.81 -22.88 -10.59
N LEU A 70 18.08 -21.81 -10.29
CA LEU A 70 17.50 -21.57 -8.96
C LEU A 70 15.98 -21.60 -9.07
N ILE A 71 15.34 -22.47 -8.27
CA ILE A 71 13.91 -22.42 -8.02
C ILE A 71 13.70 -21.90 -6.60
N VAL A 72 12.98 -20.80 -6.48
CA VAL A 72 12.75 -20.14 -5.18
C VAL A 72 11.33 -19.66 -5.03
N ILE A 73 10.72 -19.95 -3.85
CA ILE A 73 9.43 -19.42 -3.44
C ILE A 73 9.63 -18.33 -2.37
N PHE A 74 8.98 -17.17 -2.55
CA PHE A 74 9.07 -16.06 -1.61
C PHE A 74 7.92 -15.05 -1.78
N PRO A 75 7.69 -14.13 -0.82
CA PRO A 75 6.60 -13.17 -0.89
C PRO A 75 6.65 -12.31 -2.15
N SER A 76 5.53 -12.14 -2.85
CA SER A 76 5.44 -11.34 -4.10
C SER A 76 5.45 -9.82 -3.87
N SER A 77 5.30 -9.36 -2.62
CA SER A 77 5.17 -7.93 -2.27
C SER A 77 6.35 -7.05 -2.70
N TRP A 78 7.53 -7.63 -2.96
CA TRP A 78 8.70 -6.90 -3.47
C TRP A 78 8.48 -6.35 -4.87
N MET A 79 7.70 -7.04 -5.71
CA MET A 79 7.52 -6.68 -7.13
C MET A 79 6.92 -5.27 -7.32
N LYS A 80 6.16 -4.80 -6.33
CA LYS A 80 5.50 -3.49 -6.32
C LYS A 80 6.20 -2.45 -5.44
N ALA A 81 7.16 -2.84 -4.62
CA ALA A 81 7.87 -1.96 -3.70
C ALA A 81 9.09 -1.31 -4.36
N LYS A 82 9.41 -0.06 -4.00
CA LYS A 82 10.62 0.64 -4.51
C LYS A 82 11.91 -0.17 -4.29
N SER A 83 12.07 -0.75 -3.09
CA SER A 83 13.20 -1.64 -2.79
C SER A 83 13.21 -2.92 -3.63
N GLY A 84 12.08 -3.32 -4.15
CA GLY A 84 11.96 -4.46 -5.04
C GLY A 84 12.51 -4.19 -6.42
N ILE A 85 12.40 -2.97 -6.94
CA ILE A 85 12.98 -2.57 -8.23
C ILE A 85 14.49 -2.71 -8.18
N GLU A 86 15.16 -2.15 -7.17
CA GLU A 86 16.61 -2.25 -6.97
C GLU A 86 17.07 -3.72 -6.83
N PHE A 87 16.29 -4.54 -6.10
CA PHE A 87 16.55 -5.97 -5.98
C PHE A 87 16.39 -6.69 -7.32
N GLN A 88 15.35 -6.39 -8.08
CA GLN A 88 15.10 -7.00 -9.39
C GLN A 88 16.22 -6.66 -10.36
N GLU A 89 16.62 -5.41 -10.45
CA GLU A 89 17.74 -4.98 -11.29
C GLU A 89 19.03 -5.74 -10.94
N THR A 90 19.32 -5.85 -9.64
CA THR A 90 20.49 -6.59 -9.16
C THR A 90 20.43 -8.08 -9.50
N MET A 91 19.28 -8.70 -9.38
CA MET A 91 19.05 -10.12 -9.69
C MET A 91 19.15 -10.36 -11.20
N LEU A 92 18.47 -9.53 -12.01
CA LEU A 92 18.46 -9.64 -13.47
C LEU A 92 19.81 -9.31 -14.13
N SER A 93 20.68 -8.57 -13.44
CA SER A 93 22.07 -8.39 -13.90
C SER A 93 22.89 -9.67 -13.88
N LYS A 94 22.41 -10.74 -13.24
CA LYS A 94 23.13 -12.02 -13.07
C LYS A 94 22.37 -13.23 -13.61
N CYS A 95 21.04 -13.13 -13.75
CA CYS A 95 20.16 -14.24 -14.13
C CYS A 95 19.05 -13.76 -15.05
N GLY A 96 18.54 -14.66 -15.91
CA GLY A 96 17.24 -14.48 -16.55
C GLY A 96 16.16 -15.25 -15.79
N ILE A 97 14.93 -14.81 -15.92
CA ILE A 97 13.74 -15.49 -15.36
C ILE A 97 13.15 -16.37 -16.45
N GLU A 98 13.22 -17.70 -16.27
CA GLU A 98 12.60 -18.64 -17.21
C GLU A 98 11.12 -18.85 -16.90
N ASN A 99 10.76 -19.02 -15.61
CA ASN A 99 9.36 -19.10 -15.19
C ASN A 99 9.10 -18.20 -14.00
N GLN A 100 7.92 -17.60 -13.99
CA GLN A 100 7.39 -16.79 -12.91
C GLN A 100 5.96 -17.21 -12.60
N ILE A 101 5.75 -17.89 -11.46
CA ILE A 101 4.45 -18.41 -11.06
C ILE A 101 3.96 -17.58 -9.88
N HIS A 102 2.87 -16.86 -10.07
CA HIS A 102 2.20 -16.10 -9.03
C HIS A 102 1.17 -16.96 -8.33
N ILE A 103 1.23 -17.05 -7.01
CA ILE A 103 0.26 -17.81 -6.23
C ILE A 103 -0.43 -16.88 -5.24
N HIS A 104 -1.75 -16.78 -5.37
CA HIS A 104 -2.64 -16.04 -4.47
C HIS A 104 -3.36 -17.00 -3.53
N GLY A 105 -3.73 -16.54 -2.33
CA GLY A 105 -4.51 -17.32 -1.38
C GLY A 105 -3.70 -17.97 -0.26
N ASP A 106 -4.25 -19.06 0.30
CA ASP A 106 -3.67 -19.76 1.46
C ASP A 106 -2.55 -20.72 1.02
N VAL A 107 -1.34 -20.20 0.91
CA VAL A 107 -0.17 -21.01 0.52
C VAL A 107 0.48 -21.71 1.73
N PHE A 108 0.32 -21.17 2.93
CA PHE A 108 0.92 -21.70 4.17
C PHE A 108 -0.13 -21.84 5.27
N GLU A 109 -0.32 -23.05 5.79
CA GLU A 109 -1.38 -23.45 6.73
C GLU A 109 -1.49 -22.67 8.05
N ARG A 110 -0.54 -21.82 8.43
CA ARG A 110 -0.50 -21.19 9.77
C ARG A 110 -0.02 -19.74 9.80
N GLU A 111 0.29 -19.15 8.68
CA GLU A 111 0.78 -17.77 8.63
C GLU A 111 -0.19 -16.89 7.85
N ALA A 112 -0.15 -15.58 8.12
CA ALA A 112 -0.97 -14.61 7.42
C ALA A 112 -0.93 -14.83 5.90
N LEU A 113 -2.08 -14.76 5.24
CA LEU A 113 -2.25 -14.78 3.78
C LEU A 113 -1.13 -13.96 3.11
N VAL A 114 -0.14 -14.62 2.57
CA VAL A 114 1.00 -14.00 1.90
C VAL A 114 1.00 -14.47 0.46
N ASP A 115 0.66 -13.56 -0.46
CA ASP A 115 0.86 -13.83 -1.87
C ASP A 115 2.34 -14.14 -2.12
N VAL A 116 2.61 -15.22 -2.80
CA VAL A 116 3.98 -15.66 -3.10
C VAL A 116 4.22 -15.72 -4.60
N VAL A 117 5.49 -15.67 -4.95
CA VAL A 117 5.94 -15.95 -6.31
C VAL A 117 6.96 -17.09 -6.26
N ILE A 118 6.86 -18.01 -7.23
CA ILE A 118 7.91 -18.96 -7.52
C ILE A 118 8.65 -18.46 -8.75
N LEU A 119 9.95 -18.25 -8.62
CA LEU A 119 10.82 -17.92 -9.75
C LEU A 119 11.71 -19.13 -10.08
N LYS A 120 11.81 -19.42 -11.36
CA LYS A 120 12.88 -20.25 -11.94
C LYS A 120 13.87 -19.31 -12.64
N LEU A 121 15.05 -19.18 -12.06
CA LEU A 121 16.12 -18.33 -12.55
C LEU A 121 17.22 -19.17 -13.18
N VAL A 122 17.84 -18.66 -14.25
CA VAL A 122 19.00 -19.30 -14.90
C VAL A 122 20.16 -18.33 -14.87
N LYS A 123 21.27 -18.71 -14.21
CA LYS A 123 22.46 -17.86 -14.09
C LYS A 123 23.17 -17.70 -15.43
N GLY A 124 23.53 -16.44 -15.74
CA GLY A 124 24.28 -16.09 -16.95
C GLY A 124 23.44 -15.97 -18.24
N LYS A 125 22.15 -16.32 -18.21
CA LYS A 125 21.23 -16.13 -19.33
C LYS A 125 20.28 -14.98 -19.04
N MET A 126 20.55 -13.77 -19.55
CA MET A 126 19.71 -12.60 -19.30
C MET A 126 18.56 -12.45 -20.33
N ASP A 127 18.75 -12.93 -21.55
CA ASP A 127 17.77 -12.85 -22.64
C ASP A 127 16.98 -14.16 -22.75
N ILE A 128 16.09 -14.41 -21.79
CA ILE A 128 15.18 -15.56 -21.81
C ILE A 128 13.75 -15.04 -21.85
N ASP A 129 12.92 -15.64 -22.72
CA ASP A 129 11.48 -15.42 -22.69
C ASP A 129 10.90 -15.97 -21.37
N THR A 130 10.32 -15.10 -20.58
CA THR A 130 9.72 -15.48 -19.31
C THR A 130 8.32 -16.05 -19.52
N VAL A 131 8.07 -17.25 -19.02
CA VAL A 131 6.72 -17.83 -18.95
C VAL A 131 6.09 -17.43 -17.62
N GLU A 132 4.98 -16.68 -17.69
CA GLU A 132 4.22 -16.28 -16.51
C GLU A 132 2.98 -17.15 -16.31
N GLU A 133 2.77 -17.61 -15.08
CA GLU A 133 1.61 -18.39 -14.68
C GLU A 133 0.98 -17.77 -13.41
N TYR A 134 -0.35 -17.88 -13.32
CA TYR A 134 -1.10 -17.39 -12.16
C TYR A 134 -1.94 -18.52 -11.58
N LEU A 135 -1.75 -18.79 -10.31
CA LEU A 135 -2.44 -19.83 -9.57
C LEU A 135 -3.17 -19.24 -8.36
N GLU A 136 -4.31 -19.81 -8.03
CA GLU A 136 -5.01 -19.56 -6.77
C GLU A 136 -4.93 -20.80 -5.89
N SER A 137 -4.52 -20.62 -4.63
CA SER A 137 -4.55 -21.68 -3.62
C SER A 137 -5.87 -21.60 -2.85
N LYS A 138 -6.69 -22.64 -2.99
CA LYS A 138 -7.95 -22.78 -2.26
C LYS A 138 -8.06 -24.19 -1.69
N ASP A 139 -8.32 -24.30 -0.38
CA ASP A 139 -8.44 -25.59 0.32
C ASP A 139 -7.25 -26.55 0.12
N GLY A 140 -6.04 -26.00 -0.05
CA GLY A 140 -4.81 -26.76 -0.29
C GLY A 140 -4.60 -27.22 -1.74
N GLU A 141 -5.49 -26.88 -2.65
CA GLU A 141 -5.36 -27.15 -4.08
C GLU A 141 -4.95 -25.89 -4.85
N LEU A 142 -4.05 -26.06 -5.85
CA LEU A 142 -3.66 -24.99 -6.76
C LEU A 142 -4.49 -25.09 -8.04
N GLN A 143 -5.21 -24.02 -8.34
CA GLN A 143 -6.00 -23.91 -9.56
C GLN A 143 -5.39 -22.84 -10.46
N SER A 144 -5.26 -23.16 -11.76
CA SER A 144 -4.80 -22.19 -12.75
C SER A 144 -5.86 -21.09 -12.91
N VAL A 145 -5.45 -19.85 -12.69
CA VAL A 145 -6.28 -18.67 -12.92
C VAL A 145 -5.78 -18.04 -14.20
N SER A 146 -6.64 -17.98 -15.24
CA SER A 146 -6.29 -17.19 -16.42
C SER A 146 -6.06 -15.75 -15.96
N ILE A 147 -4.97 -15.11 -16.44
CA ILE A 147 -4.83 -13.65 -16.32
C ILE A 147 -6.01 -13.04 -17.06
N ARG A 148 -7.16 -13.02 -16.40
CA ARG A 148 -8.21 -12.16 -16.85
C ARG A 148 -7.75 -10.77 -16.42
N ASP A 149 -7.32 -9.96 -17.37
CA ASP A 149 -7.62 -8.55 -17.37
C ASP A 149 -6.61 -7.47 -17.01
N ASN A 150 -5.31 -7.69 -16.95
CA ASN A 150 -4.46 -6.51 -17.14
C ASN A 150 -4.56 -5.97 -18.59
N LYS A 151 -4.80 -6.86 -19.57
CA LYS A 151 -5.10 -6.48 -20.97
C LYS A 151 -6.47 -5.81 -21.13
N ALA A 152 -7.40 -6.02 -20.23
CA ALA A 152 -8.74 -5.42 -20.30
C ALA A 152 -8.72 -3.89 -20.13
N PHE A 153 -7.66 -3.34 -19.53
CA PHE A 153 -7.48 -1.90 -19.31
C PHE A 153 -6.35 -1.29 -20.15
N GLU A 154 -5.85 -1.99 -21.19
CA GLU A 154 -4.81 -1.45 -22.09
C GLU A 154 -5.21 -0.12 -22.72
N GLU A 155 -6.50 0.10 -22.95
CA GLU A 155 -7.05 1.36 -23.43
C GLU A 155 -7.11 2.46 -22.37
N PHE A 156 -7.11 2.08 -21.08
CA PHE A 156 -7.00 3.02 -19.96
C PHE A 156 -5.53 3.29 -19.66
N ALA A 157 -4.83 3.84 -20.64
CA ALA A 157 -3.39 4.08 -20.55
C ALA A 157 -3.02 5.38 -19.83
N TYR A 158 -3.99 6.13 -19.28
CA TYR A 158 -3.72 7.40 -18.62
C TYR A 158 -3.34 7.18 -17.16
N PRO A 159 -2.08 7.45 -16.75
CA PRO A 159 -1.60 7.08 -15.44
C PRO A 159 -2.14 8.00 -14.34
N PHE A 160 -2.37 7.44 -13.16
CA PHE A 160 -2.76 8.17 -11.95
C PHE A 160 -1.89 9.41 -11.68
N SER A 161 -0.59 9.33 -11.94
CA SER A 161 0.36 10.41 -11.67
C SER A 161 0.08 11.70 -12.45
N LYS A 162 -0.61 11.62 -13.59
CA LYS A 162 -1.07 12.80 -14.34
C LYS A 162 -2.33 13.42 -13.74
N LEU A 163 -3.19 12.61 -13.11
CA LEU A 163 -4.44 13.05 -12.53
C LEU A 163 -4.29 13.60 -11.11
N ALA A 164 -3.39 13.02 -10.31
CA ALA A 164 -3.26 13.36 -8.90
C ALA A 164 -1.88 13.04 -8.31
N THR A 165 -1.69 13.49 -7.07
CA THR A 165 -0.64 12.99 -6.16
C THR A 165 -1.30 12.34 -4.95
N ILE A 166 -0.61 11.38 -4.32
CA ILE A 166 -1.10 10.67 -3.15
C ILE A 166 -0.07 10.72 -2.02
N LYS A 167 -0.54 10.99 -0.81
CA LYS A 167 0.27 10.96 0.42
C LYS A 167 -0.50 10.19 1.49
N ARG A 168 0.24 9.59 2.42
CA ARG A 168 -0.36 9.02 3.62
C ARG A 168 -0.78 10.14 4.56
N GLY A 169 -1.88 9.96 5.26
CA GLY A 169 -2.34 10.88 6.28
C GLY A 169 -1.37 11.01 7.47
N LEU A 170 -1.75 11.82 8.44
CA LEU A 170 -0.93 12.22 9.56
C LEU A 170 -0.62 11.03 10.49
N THR A 171 0.66 10.80 10.75
CA THR A 171 1.14 9.80 11.70
C THR A 171 1.54 10.50 13.00
N THR A 172 0.86 10.17 14.11
CA THR A 172 1.15 10.74 15.43
C THR A 172 2.37 10.10 16.10
N GLY A 173 2.64 8.86 15.80
CA GLY A 173 3.62 8.03 16.53
C GLY A 173 3.09 7.49 17.87
N CYS A 174 2.13 8.16 18.51
CA CYS A 174 1.45 7.71 19.73
C CYS A 174 0.02 8.27 19.78
N ASN A 175 -0.95 7.45 19.34
CA ASN A 175 -2.34 7.91 19.30
C ASN A 175 -2.88 8.27 20.69
N GLU A 176 -2.50 7.53 21.72
CA GLU A 176 -2.91 7.77 23.11
C GLU A 176 -2.53 9.17 23.60
N MET A 177 -1.37 9.66 23.19
CA MET A 177 -0.91 11.01 23.52
C MET A 177 -1.61 12.09 22.69
N TYR A 178 -1.91 11.81 21.43
CA TYR A 178 -2.28 12.87 20.50
C TYR A 178 -3.77 12.90 20.11
N ILE A 179 -4.48 11.78 20.21
CA ILE A 179 -5.89 11.71 19.75
C ILE A 179 -6.82 11.66 20.97
N ASN A 180 -7.66 12.67 21.08
CA ASN A 180 -8.60 12.83 22.19
C ASN A 180 -7.97 12.67 23.58
N PRO A 181 -6.81 13.30 23.88
CA PRO A 181 -6.23 13.18 25.19
C PRO A 181 -7.17 13.76 26.24
N ASP A 182 -7.07 13.25 27.48
CA ASP A 182 -7.75 13.79 28.62
C ASP A 182 -6.98 15.04 29.13
N LEU A 183 -7.11 16.11 28.35
CA LEU A 183 -6.46 17.40 28.60
C LEU A 183 -7.47 18.50 28.27
N LEU A 184 -7.65 19.43 29.20
CA LEU A 184 -8.43 20.63 29.01
C LEU A 184 -7.49 21.76 28.57
N CYS A 185 -7.89 22.48 27.55
CA CYS A 185 -7.19 23.64 27.05
C CYS A 185 -8.22 24.76 26.93
N GLU A 186 -8.17 25.74 27.81
CA GLU A 186 -9.22 26.76 27.97
C GLU A 186 -9.44 27.57 26.69
N ASP A 187 -8.39 27.80 25.90
CA ASP A 187 -8.44 28.61 24.66
C ASP A 187 -8.64 27.84 23.37
N GLY A 188 -8.81 26.49 23.40
CA GLY A 188 -9.01 25.65 22.21
C GLY A 188 -7.83 25.61 21.22
N GLY A 189 -6.81 26.45 21.40
CA GLY A 189 -5.70 26.63 20.46
C GLY A 189 -4.72 25.46 20.38
N CYS A 190 -4.82 24.51 21.32
CA CYS A 190 -3.94 23.34 21.34
C CYS A 190 -4.54 22.11 20.62
N PHE A 191 -5.72 22.23 20.05
CA PHE A 191 -6.38 21.13 19.34
C PHE A 191 -6.75 21.50 17.91
N LYS A 192 -6.58 20.53 17.02
CA LYS A 192 -7.08 20.60 15.63
C LYS A 192 -8.05 19.46 15.36
N PRO A 193 -9.08 19.68 14.55
CA PRO A 193 -9.98 18.60 14.14
C PRO A 193 -9.25 17.59 13.25
N ILE A 194 -9.50 16.29 13.49
CA ILE A 194 -8.92 15.19 12.69
C ILE A 194 -9.93 14.07 12.51
N ILE A 195 -9.89 13.43 11.34
CA ILE A 195 -10.61 12.17 11.08
C ILE A 195 -9.67 11.01 11.40
N SER A 196 -9.99 10.23 12.43
CA SER A 196 -9.14 9.13 12.88
C SER A 196 -9.62 7.75 12.41
N SER A 197 -10.85 7.63 11.92
CA SER A 197 -11.42 6.36 11.51
C SER A 197 -12.31 6.49 10.27
N PRO A 198 -12.24 5.53 9.32
CA PRO A 198 -13.20 5.47 8.21
C PRO A 198 -14.66 5.34 8.66
N LYS A 199 -14.90 4.78 9.85
CA LYS A 199 -16.22 4.65 10.45
C LYS A 199 -16.81 6.00 10.90
N SER A 200 -16.01 7.04 10.94
CA SER A 200 -16.46 8.41 11.29
C SER A 200 -17.07 9.14 10.10
N ILE A 201 -17.03 8.55 8.90
CA ILE A 201 -17.49 9.17 7.66
C ILE A 201 -18.68 8.41 7.13
N ASP A 202 -19.84 9.06 7.12
CA ASP A 202 -21.04 8.56 6.46
C ASP A 202 -21.09 9.12 5.03
N GLY A 203 -21.36 8.26 4.04
CA GLY A 203 -21.39 8.67 2.63
C GLY A 203 -20.03 9.01 2.03
N TYR A 204 -19.99 9.99 1.13
CA TYR A 204 -18.86 10.32 0.27
C TYR A 204 -18.25 11.71 0.53
N THR A 205 -18.62 12.37 1.63
CA THR A 205 -18.11 13.67 2.04
C THR A 205 -17.69 13.68 3.50
N THR A 206 -16.74 14.56 3.86
CA THR A 206 -16.32 14.77 5.25
C THR A 206 -17.16 15.80 6.00
N LEU A 207 -18.14 16.45 5.34
CA LEU A 207 -18.92 17.55 5.94
C LEU A 207 -19.62 17.15 7.24
N ASN A 208 -20.13 15.92 7.31
CA ASN A 208 -20.85 15.39 8.48
C ASN A 208 -20.02 14.36 9.25
N ALA A 209 -18.71 14.30 9.03
CA ALA A 209 -17.86 13.33 9.69
C ALA A 209 -17.76 13.63 11.19
N ARG A 210 -17.71 12.58 12.01
CA ARG A 210 -17.37 12.72 13.43
C ARG A 210 -15.88 12.98 13.54
N LEU A 211 -15.53 14.13 14.14
CA LEU A 211 -14.15 14.59 14.28
C LEU A 211 -13.62 14.27 15.67
N ASP A 212 -12.38 13.81 15.71
CA ASP A 212 -11.59 13.69 16.92
C ASP A 212 -10.78 14.97 17.11
N ARG A 213 -10.25 15.17 18.35
CA ARG A 213 -9.34 16.25 18.67
C ARG A 213 -7.90 15.77 18.56
N LEU A 214 -7.11 16.41 17.71
CA LEU A 214 -5.67 16.20 17.62
C LEU A 214 -4.95 17.20 18.51
N PHE A 215 -4.21 16.73 19.50
CA PHE A 215 -3.34 17.57 20.31
C PHE A 215 -2.18 18.10 19.45
N CYS A 216 -2.13 19.41 19.32
CA CYS A 216 -1.18 20.12 18.45
C CYS A 216 -0.85 21.47 19.07
N PRO A 217 -0.13 21.50 20.21
CA PRO A 217 0.13 22.74 20.96
C PRO A 217 0.97 23.70 20.13
N VAL A 218 0.60 25.00 20.20
CA VAL A 218 1.35 26.09 19.57
C VAL A 218 2.34 26.63 20.62
N GLU A 219 3.51 27.03 20.18
CA GLU A 219 4.65 27.41 21.05
C GLU A 219 4.31 28.48 22.11
N ASP A 220 3.46 29.45 21.76
CA ASP A 220 3.10 30.57 22.62
C ASP A 220 1.90 30.26 23.56
N ALA A 221 1.31 29.07 23.46
CA ALA A 221 0.12 28.69 24.23
C ALA A 221 0.36 27.52 25.20
N VAL A 222 1.58 27.36 25.69
CA VAL A 222 1.92 26.27 26.62
C VAL A 222 1.57 26.73 28.07
N SER A 223 0.37 26.36 28.54
CA SER A 223 -0.02 26.52 29.95
C SER A 223 0.74 25.54 30.84
N ASP A 224 0.69 25.77 32.15
CA ASP A 224 1.27 24.87 33.17
C ASP A 224 0.69 23.44 33.04
N GLU A 225 -0.56 23.32 32.64
CA GLU A 225 -1.27 22.07 32.45
C GLU A 225 -0.72 21.31 31.20
N ILE A 226 -0.51 22.03 30.12
CA ILE A 226 0.12 21.46 28.90
C ILE A 226 1.56 21.04 29.19
N SER A 227 2.33 21.87 29.91
CA SER A 227 3.70 21.55 30.33
C SER A 227 3.73 20.27 31.18
N SER A 228 2.86 20.15 32.16
CA SER A 228 2.74 18.96 32.99
C SER A 228 2.38 17.72 32.21
N TYR A 229 1.48 17.84 31.23
CA TYR A 229 1.09 16.78 30.32
C TYR A 229 2.27 16.32 29.45
N LEU A 230 3.01 17.26 28.86
CA LEU A 230 4.20 16.98 28.04
C LEU A 230 5.30 16.32 28.88
N ASP A 231 5.53 16.78 30.12
CA ASP A 231 6.52 16.19 31.03
C ASP A 231 6.15 14.75 31.42
N PHE A 232 4.87 14.50 31.70
CA PHE A 232 4.38 13.14 31.94
C PHE A 232 4.72 12.20 30.74
N TRP A 233 4.37 12.60 29.53
CA TRP A 233 4.63 11.80 28.34
C TRP A 233 6.12 11.66 28.03
N LYS A 234 6.90 12.73 28.22
CA LYS A 234 8.35 12.70 28.05
C LYS A 234 8.99 11.65 28.98
N ASN A 235 8.62 11.65 30.25
CA ASN A 235 9.13 10.70 31.23
C ASN A 235 8.71 9.26 30.89
N LYS A 236 7.45 9.03 30.52
CA LYS A 236 6.93 7.74 30.09
C LYS A 236 7.69 7.20 28.88
N ILE A 237 7.89 8.02 27.84
CA ILE A 237 8.60 7.65 26.61
C ILE A 237 10.07 7.30 26.89
N ILE A 238 10.74 8.07 27.77
CA ILE A 238 12.12 7.82 28.16
C ILE A 238 12.22 6.50 28.95
N GLN A 239 11.33 6.28 29.90
CA GLN A 239 11.31 5.08 30.73
C GLN A 239 11.03 3.81 29.93
N GLU A 240 10.03 3.85 29.05
CA GLU A 240 9.62 2.71 28.25
C GLU A 240 10.46 2.53 26.97
N GLN A 241 11.21 3.55 26.55
CA GLN A 241 11.92 3.66 25.26
C GLN A 241 10.99 3.40 24.06
N LYS A 242 9.71 3.73 24.22
CA LYS A 242 8.64 3.52 23.22
C LYS A 242 7.68 4.72 23.16
N PRO A 243 7.08 4.99 21.99
CA PRO A 243 7.41 4.41 20.68
C PRO A 243 8.80 4.87 20.19
N LYS A 244 9.52 4.04 19.48
CA LYS A 244 10.91 4.32 19.05
C LYS A 244 11.09 5.68 18.35
N THR A 245 10.14 6.08 17.51
CA THR A 245 10.17 7.36 16.80
C THR A 245 10.09 8.57 17.72
N LEU A 246 9.20 8.53 18.73
CA LEU A 246 9.09 9.61 19.73
C LEU A 246 10.27 9.58 20.71
N TYR A 247 10.73 8.41 21.13
CA TYR A 247 11.93 8.28 21.95
C TYR A 247 13.16 8.95 21.32
N MET A 248 13.34 8.75 19.99
CA MET A 248 14.41 9.44 19.27
C MET A 248 14.21 10.95 19.23
N LYS A 249 12.99 11.43 19.02
CA LYS A 249 12.67 12.87 19.02
C LYS A 249 12.91 13.51 20.38
N VAL A 250 12.47 12.89 21.48
CA VAL A 250 12.66 13.36 22.85
C VAL A 250 14.14 13.58 23.17
N ASN A 251 15.01 12.73 22.65
CA ASN A 251 16.47 12.82 22.88
C ASN A 251 17.19 13.77 21.92
N SER A 252 16.53 14.28 20.88
CA SER A 252 17.17 15.08 19.84
C SER A 252 16.57 16.47 19.63
N SER A 253 15.43 16.79 20.23
CA SER A 253 14.74 18.07 20.02
C SER A 253 13.93 18.50 21.25
N ASP A 254 13.98 19.78 21.59
CA ASP A 254 13.12 20.37 22.62
C ASP A 254 11.66 20.37 22.19
N LYS A 255 11.40 20.45 20.87
CA LYS A 255 10.07 20.39 20.25
C LYS A 255 9.69 18.98 19.83
N TRP A 256 10.07 17.98 20.59
CA TRP A 256 9.86 16.56 20.32
C TRP A 256 8.37 16.19 20.10
N TYR A 257 7.46 16.96 20.67
CA TYR A 257 6.02 16.79 20.63
C TYR A 257 5.37 17.38 19.36
N GLU A 258 6.09 18.15 18.58
CA GLU A 258 5.55 18.74 17.35
C GLU A 258 5.20 17.66 16.30
N ILE A 259 3.99 17.79 15.78
CA ILE A 259 3.51 16.97 14.68
C ILE A 259 3.69 17.76 13.38
N ARG A 260 4.34 17.13 12.42
CA ARG A 260 4.41 17.69 11.06
C ARG A 260 3.03 17.63 10.41
N GLU A 261 2.44 18.77 10.15
CA GLU A 261 1.15 18.86 9.48
C GLU A 261 1.20 18.29 8.06
N ILE A 262 0.14 17.56 7.74
CA ILE A 262 -0.16 17.11 6.40
C ILE A 262 -1.50 17.72 6.03
N CYS A 263 -1.54 18.55 4.98
CA CYS A 263 -2.78 19.13 4.48
C CYS A 263 -3.79 18.02 4.17
N GLY A 264 -4.97 18.09 4.74
CA GLY A 264 -6.07 17.14 4.54
C GLY A 264 -6.87 17.39 3.27
N GLU A 265 -6.72 18.56 2.61
CA GLU A 265 -7.49 18.91 1.42
C GLU A 265 -7.29 17.92 0.28
N GLY A 266 -8.41 17.52 -0.35
CA GLY A 266 -8.42 16.59 -1.47
C GLY A 266 -9.43 15.46 -1.30
N ILE A 267 -9.11 14.29 -1.80
CA ILE A 267 -9.95 13.10 -1.73
C ILE A 267 -9.29 12.11 -0.77
N LEU A 268 -10.05 11.64 0.22
CA LEU A 268 -9.58 10.66 1.20
C LEU A 268 -9.92 9.24 0.75
N PHE A 269 -9.02 8.31 0.99
CA PHE A 269 -9.25 6.89 0.78
C PHE A 269 -8.67 6.06 1.93
N SER A 270 -9.50 5.20 2.53
CA SER A 270 -9.04 4.25 3.55
C SER A 270 -8.31 3.09 2.90
N TYR A 271 -7.11 2.77 3.36
CA TYR A 271 -6.36 1.64 2.82
C TYR A 271 -6.84 0.26 3.34
N PHE A 272 -7.78 0.24 4.27
CA PHE A 272 -8.51 -0.96 4.66
C PHE A 272 -9.95 -0.87 4.20
N VAL A 273 -10.36 -1.81 3.35
CA VAL A 273 -11.72 -1.92 2.82
C VAL A 273 -12.29 -3.27 3.22
N ARG A 274 -13.51 -3.30 3.77
CA ARG A 274 -14.19 -4.54 4.08
C ARG A 274 -15.40 -4.76 3.15
N ASN A 275 -16.39 -3.92 3.20
CA ASN A 275 -17.60 -4.06 2.39
C ASN A 275 -17.52 -3.25 1.10
N ASP A 276 -17.54 -1.92 1.22
CA ASP A 276 -17.63 -1.02 0.09
C ASP A 276 -16.39 -0.15 -0.03
N MET A 277 -15.85 -0.05 -1.24
CA MET A 277 -14.84 0.94 -1.58
C MET A 277 -15.50 2.29 -1.69
N LYS A 278 -14.88 3.31 -1.13
CA LYS A 278 -15.28 4.68 -1.33
C LYS A 278 -14.11 5.64 -1.24
N PHE A 279 -14.03 6.52 -2.21
CA PHE A 279 -13.21 7.71 -2.17
C PHE A 279 -14.09 8.86 -1.67
N VAL A 280 -13.62 9.58 -0.66
CA VAL A 280 -14.41 10.58 0.08
C VAL A 280 -13.88 11.96 -0.21
N MET A 281 -14.73 12.88 -0.61
CA MET A 281 -14.37 14.28 -0.82
C MET A 281 -14.16 15.00 0.51
N ASN A 282 -12.98 15.56 0.70
CA ASN A 282 -12.64 16.35 1.88
C ASN A 282 -12.62 17.85 1.53
N GLU A 283 -13.79 18.44 1.49
CA GLU A 283 -13.96 19.84 1.10
C GLU A 283 -13.49 20.81 2.17
N THR A 284 -13.58 20.43 3.43
CA THR A 284 -13.18 21.25 4.58
C THR A 284 -11.67 21.25 4.82
N GLY A 285 -10.93 20.37 4.15
CA GLY A 285 -9.51 20.21 4.37
C GLY A 285 -9.15 19.68 5.77
N VAL A 286 -10.09 19.07 6.48
CA VAL A 286 -9.85 18.51 7.80
C VAL A 286 -8.74 17.46 7.75
N LEU A 287 -7.91 17.43 8.78
CA LEU A 287 -6.80 16.48 8.86
C LEU A 287 -7.30 15.03 8.87
N ALA A 288 -6.59 14.15 8.23
CA ALA A 288 -6.87 12.70 8.26
C ALA A 288 -5.67 11.93 8.82
N ARG A 289 -5.95 10.96 9.68
CA ARG A 289 -4.91 10.10 10.27
C ARG A 289 -4.32 9.14 9.23
N ASP A 290 -3.24 8.50 9.59
CA ASP A 290 -2.41 7.63 8.76
C ASP A 290 -3.06 6.31 8.27
N ASN A 291 -4.30 6.05 8.67
CA ASN A 291 -5.15 5.01 8.08
C ASN A 291 -5.88 5.46 6.80
N PHE A 292 -5.68 6.72 6.40
CA PHE A 292 -6.12 7.25 5.13
C PHE A 292 -4.94 7.62 4.23
N TYR A 293 -5.20 7.58 2.93
CA TYR A 293 -4.45 8.31 1.92
C TYR A 293 -5.19 9.61 1.60
N VAL A 294 -4.41 10.67 1.35
CA VAL A 294 -4.88 11.96 0.89
C VAL A 294 -4.45 12.12 -0.57
N ILE A 295 -5.41 12.17 -1.46
CA ILE A 295 -5.23 12.31 -2.91
C ILE A 295 -5.47 13.76 -3.28
N LYS A 296 -4.42 14.45 -3.79
CA LYS A 296 -4.51 15.83 -4.26
C LYS A 296 -4.68 15.88 -5.76
N PRO A 297 -5.80 16.41 -6.26
CA PRO A 297 -6.07 16.57 -7.68
C PRO A 297 -5.04 17.46 -8.38
N LYS A 298 -4.68 17.10 -9.62
CA LYS A 298 -3.97 17.93 -10.61
C LYS A 298 -4.88 18.38 -11.73
N VAL A 299 -6.06 17.77 -11.81
CA VAL A 299 -7.13 18.06 -12.76
C VAL A 299 -8.38 18.52 -11.98
N ASP A 300 -9.50 18.75 -12.66
CA ASP A 300 -10.74 19.08 -11.96
C ASP A 300 -11.07 18.00 -10.89
N LYS A 301 -11.31 18.47 -9.67
CA LYS A 301 -11.48 17.58 -8.50
C LYS A 301 -12.74 16.71 -8.59
N TRP A 302 -13.81 17.22 -9.22
CA TRP A 302 -15.08 16.52 -9.32
C TRP A 302 -15.03 15.43 -10.40
N VAL A 303 -14.37 15.73 -11.52
CA VAL A 303 -14.11 14.72 -12.55
C VAL A 303 -13.22 13.62 -11.99
N LEU A 304 -12.13 13.98 -11.27
CA LEU A 304 -11.28 12.99 -10.63
C LEU A 304 -12.06 12.15 -9.60
N PHE A 305 -12.94 12.77 -8.83
CA PHE A 305 -13.75 12.08 -7.84
C PHE A 305 -14.66 11.03 -8.49
N ALA A 306 -15.28 11.33 -9.63
CA ALA A 306 -16.04 10.36 -10.41
C ALA A 306 -15.13 9.25 -10.99
N LEU A 307 -13.96 9.62 -11.53
CA LEU A 307 -12.98 8.65 -12.04
C LEU A 307 -12.46 7.69 -10.96
N LEU A 308 -12.49 8.09 -9.70
CA LEU A 308 -12.11 7.23 -8.58
C LEU A 308 -13.30 6.41 -8.05
N ASN A 309 -14.55 6.91 -8.13
CA ASN A 309 -15.74 6.24 -7.64
C ASN A 309 -16.56 5.62 -8.77
N ASN A 310 -16.05 4.54 -9.37
CA ASN A 310 -16.73 3.75 -10.40
C ASN A 310 -16.24 2.29 -10.37
N TYR A 311 -16.95 1.39 -11.03
CA TYR A 311 -16.63 -0.04 -10.99
C TYR A 311 -15.35 -0.41 -11.74
N TYR A 312 -14.89 0.33 -12.75
CA TYR A 312 -13.58 0.10 -13.37
C TYR A 312 -12.43 0.30 -12.38
N THR A 313 -12.48 1.38 -11.60
CA THR A 313 -11.50 1.67 -10.56
C THR A 313 -11.58 0.66 -9.42
N TYR A 314 -12.78 0.35 -8.96
CA TYR A 314 -12.99 -0.61 -7.88
C TYR A 314 -12.53 -2.01 -8.24
N TYR A 315 -12.80 -2.46 -9.45
CA TYR A 315 -12.34 -3.75 -9.95
C TYR A 315 -10.81 -3.84 -10.00
N GLN A 316 -10.13 -2.82 -10.52
CA GLN A 316 -8.67 -2.76 -10.51
C GLN A 316 -8.10 -2.84 -9.08
N LEU A 317 -8.73 -2.19 -8.11
CA LEU A 317 -8.31 -2.23 -6.72
C LEU A 317 -8.57 -3.60 -6.05
N GLU A 318 -9.65 -4.28 -6.41
CA GLU A 318 -9.90 -5.67 -5.97
C GLU A 318 -8.85 -6.64 -6.50
N LEU A 319 -8.38 -6.43 -7.75
CA LEU A 319 -7.32 -7.24 -8.35
C LEU A 319 -5.95 -7.00 -7.73
N SER A 320 -5.64 -5.73 -7.39
CA SER A 320 -4.29 -5.34 -6.95
C SER A 320 -4.11 -5.44 -5.43
N GLY A 321 -5.22 -5.33 -4.67
CA GLY A 321 -5.18 -5.27 -3.21
C GLY A 321 -4.88 -6.61 -2.56
N LYS A 322 -4.23 -6.57 -1.41
CA LYS A 322 -3.97 -7.76 -0.63
C LYS A 322 -5.20 -8.18 0.17
N LYS A 323 -5.68 -9.39 -0.09
CA LYS A 323 -6.81 -9.99 0.62
C LYS A 323 -6.35 -10.55 1.97
N TYR A 324 -7.15 -10.37 3.00
CA TYR A 324 -6.97 -10.91 4.35
C TYR A 324 -8.25 -11.62 4.78
N GLY A 325 -8.15 -12.47 5.80
CA GLY A 325 -9.31 -13.17 6.35
C GLY A 325 -10.50 -12.24 6.71
N ALA A 326 -11.69 -12.78 6.78
CA ALA A 326 -12.94 -12.06 7.02
C ALA A 326 -13.25 -10.95 5.99
N GLY A 327 -12.90 -11.17 4.73
CA GLY A 327 -13.20 -10.26 3.62
C GLY A 327 -12.49 -8.93 3.65
N LEU A 328 -11.40 -8.78 4.42
CA LEU A 328 -10.64 -7.53 4.50
C LEU A 328 -9.68 -7.40 3.31
N LEU A 329 -9.79 -6.29 2.58
CA LEU A 329 -8.85 -5.89 1.53
C LEU A 329 -7.94 -4.80 2.06
N LYS A 330 -6.64 -4.96 1.89
CA LYS A 330 -5.65 -3.93 2.20
C LYS A 330 -5.01 -3.42 0.92
N LEU A 331 -5.10 -2.12 0.71
CA LEU A 331 -4.56 -1.42 -0.44
C LEU A 331 -3.35 -0.59 -0.02
N GLN A 332 -2.27 -0.71 -0.76
CA GLN A 332 -1.08 0.09 -0.57
C GLN A 332 -1.11 1.32 -1.48
N ARG A 333 -0.25 2.28 -1.21
CA ARG A 333 -0.12 3.48 -2.04
C ARG A 333 0.13 3.14 -3.51
N TYR A 334 0.98 2.17 -3.79
CA TYR A 334 1.31 1.74 -5.15
C TYR A 334 0.14 1.06 -5.88
N ASP A 335 -0.83 0.45 -5.18
CA ASP A 335 -2.03 -0.11 -5.80
C ASP A 335 -2.91 1.00 -6.38
N ILE A 336 -2.97 2.16 -5.70
CA ILE A 336 -3.70 3.34 -6.18
C ILE A 336 -2.90 4.06 -7.27
N GLU A 337 -1.59 4.19 -7.12
CA GLU A 337 -0.71 4.79 -8.13
C GLU A 337 -0.66 3.98 -9.43
N GLY A 338 -0.90 2.67 -9.35
CA GLY A 338 -0.98 1.75 -10.47
C GLY A 338 -2.32 1.70 -11.20
N LEU A 339 -3.31 2.49 -10.80
CA LEU A 339 -4.59 2.57 -11.49
C LEU A 339 -4.45 3.18 -12.88
N PHE A 340 -5.21 2.59 -13.80
CA PHE A 340 -5.35 3.08 -15.17
C PHE A 340 -6.71 3.75 -15.36
N PHE A 341 -6.72 4.84 -16.10
CA PHE A 341 -7.90 5.66 -16.37
C PHE A 341 -8.08 5.91 -17.86
N PRO A 342 -9.31 6.24 -18.30
CA PRO A 342 -9.49 6.84 -19.62
C PRO A 342 -8.59 8.05 -19.79
N ASN A 343 -8.10 8.30 -21.00
CA ASN A 343 -7.29 9.47 -21.26
C ASN A 343 -8.13 10.73 -20.97
N TYR A 344 -7.78 11.45 -19.90
CA TYR A 344 -8.47 12.64 -19.42
C TYR A 344 -8.63 13.71 -20.52
N GLU A 345 -7.64 13.84 -21.40
CA GLU A 345 -7.62 14.83 -22.47
C GLU A 345 -8.65 14.51 -23.58
N THR A 346 -9.03 13.24 -23.72
CA THR A 346 -10.00 12.79 -24.74
C THR A 346 -11.43 12.72 -24.23
N ILE A 347 -11.64 12.84 -22.91
CA ILE A 347 -12.99 12.93 -22.35
C ILE A 347 -13.61 14.26 -22.81
N SER A 348 -14.78 14.19 -23.45
CA SER A 348 -15.46 15.40 -23.95
C SER A 348 -15.85 16.33 -22.80
N ASP A 349 -15.92 17.65 -23.08
CA ASP A 349 -16.33 18.62 -22.06
C ASP A 349 -17.76 18.37 -21.58
N SER A 350 -18.65 17.86 -22.46
CA SER A 350 -19.99 17.43 -22.07
C SER A 350 -19.96 16.29 -21.06
N ASP A 351 -19.13 15.27 -21.29
CA ASP A 351 -19.02 14.13 -20.38
C ASP A 351 -18.31 14.51 -19.08
N LYS A 352 -17.30 15.43 -19.11
CA LYS A 352 -16.70 15.99 -17.89
C LYS A 352 -17.74 16.73 -17.04
N ASN A 353 -18.59 17.56 -17.66
CA ASN A 353 -19.66 18.25 -16.96
C ASN A 353 -20.67 17.25 -16.35
N GLU A 354 -21.03 16.20 -17.08
CA GLU A 354 -21.93 15.15 -16.57
C GLU A 354 -21.29 14.41 -15.39
N LEU A 355 -19.99 14.07 -15.46
CA LEU A 355 -19.24 13.48 -14.34
C LEU A 355 -19.24 14.40 -13.11
N MET A 356 -19.10 15.70 -13.28
CA MET A 356 -19.18 16.68 -12.19
C MET A 356 -20.58 16.69 -11.55
N VAL A 357 -21.64 16.70 -12.35
CA VAL A 357 -23.02 16.63 -11.85
C VAL A 357 -23.26 15.33 -11.06
N LEU A 358 -22.82 14.20 -11.59
CA LEU A 358 -22.93 12.91 -10.91
C LEU A 358 -22.10 12.86 -9.62
N SER A 359 -20.94 13.52 -9.59
CA SER A 359 -20.14 13.65 -8.39
C SER A 359 -20.88 14.38 -7.27
N HIS A 360 -21.51 15.52 -7.58
CA HIS A 360 -22.32 16.24 -6.61
C HIS A 360 -23.54 15.41 -6.15
N LYS A 361 -24.23 14.76 -7.10
CA LYS A 361 -25.33 13.85 -6.78
C LYS A 361 -24.89 12.73 -5.81
N LEU A 362 -23.69 12.15 -6.01
CA LEU A 362 -23.14 11.13 -5.13
C LEU A 362 -22.85 11.65 -3.71
N LEU A 363 -22.34 12.88 -3.59
CA LEU A 363 -22.13 13.51 -2.29
C LEU A 363 -23.43 13.73 -1.52
N GLU A 364 -24.47 14.20 -2.21
CA GLU A 364 -25.75 14.56 -1.61
C GLU A 364 -26.58 13.35 -1.22
N SER A 365 -26.68 12.37 -2.13
CA SER A 365 -27.54 11.22 -1.94
C SER A 365 -26.89 10.10 -1.13
N ALA A 366 -25.57 9.99 -1.19
CA ALA A 366 -24.79 8.83 -0.72
C ALA A 366 -25.27 7.48 -1.33
N ASP A 367 -26.02 7.54 -2.43
CA ASP A 367 -26.60 6.38 -3.09
C ASP A 367 -25.60 5.69 -4.02
N SER A 368 -25.35 4.41 -3.78
CA SER A 368 -24.48 3.59 -4.62
C SER A 368 -24.98 3.43 -6.08
N ALA A 369 -26.27 3.66 -6.35
CA ALA A 369 -26.82 3.66 -7.70
C ALA A 369 -26.13 4.71 -8.60
N VAL A 370 -25.72 5.84 -8.03
CA VAL A 370 -24.98 6.91 -8.76
C VAL A 370 -23.61 6.40 -9.25
N ILE A 371 -22.96 5.48 -8.53
CA ILE A 371 -21.74 4.82 -9.00
C ILE A 371 -21.96 4.07 -10.30
N GLY A 372 -23.13 3.42 -10.44
CA GLY A 372 -23.55 2.78 -11.68
C GLY A 372 -23.73 3.80 -12.83
N GLU A 373 -24.32 4.97 -12.56
CA GLU A 373 -24.48 6.03 -13.54
C GLU A 373 -23.12 6.56 -14.01
N ILE A 374 -22.20 6.83 -13.08
CA ILE A 374 -20.81 7.22 -13.37
C ILE A 374 -20.11 6.14 -14.21
N THR A 375 -20.22 4.88 -13.80
CA THR A 375 -19.61 3.74 -14.51
C THR A 375 -20.14 3.64 -15.94
N LYS A 376 -21.45 3.82 -16.13
CA LYS A 376 -22.09 3.82 -17.45
C LYS A 376 -21.56 4.93 -18.35
N LEU A 377 -21.32 6.12 -17.80
CA LEU A 377 -20.72 7.21 -18.56
C LEU A 377 -19.26 6.91 -18.96
N ILE A 378 -18.47 6.38 -18.03
CA ILE A 378 -17.07 5.98 -18.27
C ILE A 378 -16.98 4.83 -19.30
N SER A 379 -17.99 3.96 -19.37
CA SER A 379 -18.00 2.85 -20.34
C SER A 379 -17.97 3.29 -21.81
N LYS A 380 -18.30 4.56 -22.11
CA LYS A 380 -18.11 5.15 -23.46
C LYS A 380 -16.65 5.16 -23.92
N TYR A 381 -15.73 5.12 -22.96
CA TYR A 381 -14.28 5.21 -23.14
C TYR A 381 -13.57 3.86 -22.94
N SER A 382 -14.33 2.75 -22.81
CA SER A 382 -13.83 1.41 -22.56
C SER A 382 -14.39 0.40 -23.54
N ARG A 383 -13.59 -0.62 -23.88
CA ARG A 383 -14.05 -1.80 -24.63
C ARG A 383 -14.88 -2.74 -23.75
N ILE A 384 -14.67 -2.68 -22.44
CA ILE A 384 -15.46 -3.45 -21.48
C ILE A 384 -16.78 -2.70 -21.26
N SER A 385 -17.89 -3.36 -21.54
CA SER A 385 -19.22 -2.78 -21.36
C SER A 385 -19.55 -2.53 -19.89
N TYR A 386 -20.49 -1.61 -19.64
CA TYR A 386 -21.03 -1.35 -18.30
C TYR A 386 -21.48 -2.64 -17.58
N LYS A 387 -22.21 -3.50 -18.28
CA LYS A 387 -22.70 -4.76 -17.71
C LYS A 387 -21.54 -5.67 -17.33
N GLU A 388 -20.61 -5.83 -18.23
CA GLU A 388 -19.48 -6.73 -18.03
C GLU A 388 -18.58 -6.29 -16.84
N ILE A 389 -18.26 -5.01 -16.70
CA ILE A 389 -17.46 -4.53 -15.58
C ILE A 389 -18.19 -4.65 -14.24
N THR A 390 -19.52 -4.46 -14.24
CA THR A 390 -20.35 -4.64 -13.05
C THR A 390 -20.36 -6.10 -12.62
N ASP A 391 -20.63 -7.01 -13.55
CA ASP A 391 -20.64 -8.45 -13.28
C ASP A 391 -19.30 -8.93 -12.73
N ARG A 392 -18.17 -8.49 -13.33
CA ARG A 392 -16.81 -8.82 -12.89
C ARG A 392 -16.49 -8.27 -11.49
N TYR A 393 -16.89 -7.02 -11.21
CA TYR A 393 -16.68 -6.43 -9.90
C TYR A 393 -17.48 -7.16 -8.82
N ASP A 394 -18.74 -7.47 -9.09
CA ASP A 394 -19.60 -8.19 -8.14
C ASP A 394 -19.08 -9.61 -7.85
N GLU A 395 -18.57 -10.31 -8.88
CA GLU A 395 -17.95 -11.63 -8.73
C GLU A 395 -16.71 -11.56 -7.83
N ILE A 396 -15.74 -10.67 -8.15
CA ILE A 396 -14.48 -10.60 -7.39
C ILE A 396 -14.70 -10.13 -5.95
N LYS A 397 -15.64 -9.20 -5.73
CA LYS A 397 -16.01 -8.72 -4.40
C LYS A 397 -16.70 -9.83 -3.58
N SER A 398 -17.63 -10.57 -4.18
CA SER A 398 -18.32 -11.69 -3.54
C SER A 398 -17.34 -12.77 -3.13
N ASN A 399 -16.46 -13.17 -4.03
CA ASN A 399 -15.40 -14.15 -3.73
C ASN A 399 -14.52 -13.71 -2.55
N ARG A 400 -14.17 -12.41 -2.46
CA ARG A 400 -13.41 -11.89 -1.32
C ARG A 400 -14.20 -11.94 -0.01
N LEU A 401 -15.47 -11.62 -0.04
CA LEU A 401 -16.32 -11.58 1.16
C LEU A 401 -16.68 -12.98 1.69
N GLU A 402 -16.68 -14.00 0.84
CA GLU A 402 -16.96 -15.40 1.22
C GLU A 402 -15.76 -16.10 1.88
N VAL A 403 -14.56 -15.57 1.77
CA VAL A 403 -13.37 -16.08 2.46
C VAL A 403 -13.52 -15.86 3.97
N LYS A 404 -13.72 -16.97 4.71
CA LYS A 404 -13.91 -16.99 6.17
C LYS A 404 -12.64 -16.71 6.94
#